data_5b08cd1ef05bd4f4f79dd48d30a35c60
#
_entry.id   5b08cd1ef05bd4f4f79dd48d30a35c60
#
_cell.length_a   1.000
_cell.length_b   1.000
_cell.length_c   1.000
_cell.angle_alpha   90.00
_cell.angle_beta   90.00
_cell.angle_gamma   90.00
#
_symmetry.space_group_name_H-M   'P 1'
#
loop_
_entity.id
_entity.type
_entity.pdbx_description
1 polymer ?
#
loop_
_entity_poly.entity_id
_entity_poly.type
_entity_poly.pdbx_seq_one_letter_code
_entity_poly.pdbx_strand_id
1 'polypeptide(L)'
;MMSIAGGLAAQEGEPVNLPPPQTEGGMPLMQALEERRSTREFSPVGLPPQVLSDLLWAAAGVNRPESGKRTAPSARDWREIDIYVATADGTYVFDPNAHALRPVLPRDIRALTGTQDFVPRAPVNLVYVANLDRMTGPGSDQKGLYAAAATGFIAQNVYLYCASAGLATVVRGSIDREALAAAVGLGPNQTIILAQTVGYPKTGH
;
A
#
# COMPACT_ATOMS: atom_id res chain seq x y z
N MET A 1 -44.09 10.51 8.15
CA MET A 1 -43.06 9.44 8.14
C MET A 1 -41.86 9.98 7.40
N MET A 2 -40.86 10.45 8.13
CA MET A 2 -39.59 10.96 7.55
C MET A 2 -38.61 9.81 7.50
N SER A 3 -38.22 9.44 6.29
CA SER A 3 -37.13 8.48 6.03
C SER A 3 -35.82 9.21 6.20
N ILE A 4 -35.06 8.87 7.24
CA ILE A 4 -33.70 9.36 7.44
C ILE A 4 -32.78 8.38 6.73
N ALA A 5 -32.39 8.69 5.49
CA ALA A 5 -31.25 8.07 4.84
C ALA A 5 -30.00 8.65 5.47
N GLY A 6 -29.49 7.98 6.50
CA GLY A 6 -28.19 8.28 7.09
C GLY A 6 -27.08 7.79 6.16
N GLY A 7 -26.61 8.63 5.25
CA GLY A 7 -25.34 8.41 4.56
C GLY A 7 -24.21 8.44 5.60
N LEU A 8 -23.38 7.37 5.63
CA LEU A 8 -22.12 7.40 6.37
C LEU A 8 -21.23 8.48 5.74
N ALA A 9 -21.22 9.67 6.33
CA ALA A 9 -20.19 10.64 6.09
C ALA A 9 -18.89 10.04 6.63
N ALA A 10 -17.89 9.80 5.74
CA ALA A 10 -16.54 9.51 6.16
C ALA A 10 -16.11 10.65 7.09
N GLN A 11 -15.78 10.33 8.34
CA GLN A 11 -15.16 11.31 9.22
C GLN A 11 -13.82 11.67 8.58
N GLU A 12 -13.70 12.90 8.11
CA GLU A 12 -12.44 13.50 7.69
C GLU A 12 -11.57 13.65 8.96
N GLY A 13 -10.81 12.61 9.27
CA GLY A 13 -9.76 12.68 10.27
C GLY A 13 -8.60 13.52 9.73
N GLU A 14 -7.87 14.21 10.60
CA GLU A 14 -6.65 14.90 10.19
C GLU A 14 -5.61 13.92 9.66
N PRO A 15 -4.86 14.28 8.60
CA PRO A 15 -3.77 13.43 8.10
C PRO A 15 -2.72 13.18 9.19
N VAL A 16 -2.26 11.94 9.27
CA VAL A 16 -1.16 11.54 10.15
C VAL A 16 0.15 11.75 9.40
N ASN A 17 0.91 12.77 9.80
CA ASN A 17 2.22 13.02 9.23
C ASN A 17 3.19 11.89 9.58
N LEU A 18 3.88 11.37 8.57
CA LEU A 18 4.94 10.40 8.77
C LEU A 18 6.27 11.13 9.10
N PRO A 19 7.17 10.50 9.87
CA PRO A 19 8.53 11.02 10.01
C PRO A 19 9.20 11.19 8.65
N PRO A 20 10.15 12.11 8.48
CA PRO A 20 10.95 12.18 7.25
C PRO A 20 11.61 10.83 6.95
N PRO A 21 11.58 10.35 5.69
CA PRO A 21 12.14 9.06 5.35
C PRO A 21 13.66 9.05 5.46
N GLN A 22 14.22 7.97 5.94
CA GLN A 22 15.67 7.73 5.96
C GLN A 22 16.09 7.20 4.59
N THR A 23 16.76 8.04 3.80
CA THR A 23 17.14 7.72 2.42
C THR A 23 18.61 7.32 2.26
N GLU A 24 19.36 7.32 3.35
CA GLU A 24 20.77 6.94 3.39
C GLU A 24 20.97 5.61 4.13
N GLY A 25 21.91 4.80 3.66
CA GLY A 25 22.20 3.49 4.26
C GLY A 25 21.43 2.34 3.62
N GLY A 26 21.17 1.32 4.41
CA GLY A 26 20.54 0.09 3.96
C GLY A 26 21.51 -0.92 3.37
N MET A 27 20.96 -2.05 2.89
CA MET A 27 21.72 -3.14 2.28
C MET A 27 22.11 -2.78 0.84
N PRO A 28 23.31 -3.15 0.36
CA PRO A 28 23.65 -3.01 -1.05
C PRO A 28 22.62 -3.67 -1.97
N LEU A 29 22.27 -3.02 -3.08
CA LEU A 29 21.18 -3.48 -3.96
C LEU A 29 21.31 -4.94 -4.38
N MET A 30 22.52 -5.39 -4.76
CA MET A 30 22.73 -6.78 -5.20
C MET A 30 22.47 -7.78 -4.08
N GLN A 31 22.83 -7.45 -2.85
CA GLN A 31 22.53 -8.26 -1.69
C GLN A 31 21.02 -8.25 -1.38
N ALA A 32 20.34 -7.09 -1.49
CA ALA A 32 18.89 -7.02 -1.32
C ALA A 32 18.14 -7.87 -2.36
N LEU A 33 18.64 -7.93 -3.60
CA LEU A 33 18.10 -8.81 -4.64
C LEU A 33 18.31 -10.29 -4.32
N GLU A 34 19.47 -10.67 -3.79
CA GLU A 34 19.81 -12.04 -3.37
C GLU A 34 18.93 -12.49 -2.20
N GLU A 35 18.70 -11.63 -1.21
CA GLU A 35 17.93 -11.96 -0.01
C GLU A 35 16.42 -11.81 -0.17
N ARG A 36 15.94 -11.11 -1.21
CA ARG A 36 14.52 -10.90 -1.48
C ARG A 36 13.76 -12.22 -1.60
N ARG A 37 12.77 -12.42 -0.74
CA ARG A 37 11.89 -13.60 -0.76
C ARG A 37 10.47 -13.27 -0.32
N SER A 38 9.52 -14.15 -0.63
CA SER A 38 8.15 -14.10 -0.12
C SER A 38 8.05 -14.91 1.17
N THR A 39 7.66 -14.24 2.26
CA THR A 39 7.50 -14.83 3.58
C THR A 39 6.06 -14.67 4.05
N ARG A 40 5.45 -15.72 4.57
CA ARG A 40 4.05 -15.78 4.99
C ARG A 40 3.85 -15.96 6.50
N GLU A 41 4.95 -15.91 7.25
CA GLU A 41 4.93 -15.99 8.69
C GLU A 41 5.35 -14.64 9.29
N PHE A 42 4.42 -14.01 9.99
CA PHE A 42 4.58 -12.66 10.52
C PHE A 42 4.46 -12.67 12.04
N SER A 43 5.31 -11.87 12.68
CA SER A 43 5.12 -11.44 14.06
C SER A 43 3.96 -10.45 14.13
N PRO A 44 3.13 -10.48 15.19
CA PRO A 44 2.07 -9.48 15.39
C PRO A 44 2.59 -8.09 15.82
N VAL A 45 3.88 -7.95 16.05
CA VAL A 45 4.50 -6.68 16.47
C VAL A 45 4.32 -5.62 15.39
N GLY A 46 3.77 -4.47 15.77
CA GLY A 46 3.55 -3.33 14.90
C GLY A 46 4.86 -2.77 14.33
N LEU A 47 4.78 -2.14 13.17
CA LEU A 47 5.93 -1.42 12.61
C LEU A 47 6.05 -0.05 13.30
N PRO A 48 7.25 0.35 13.75
CA PRO A 48 7.49 1.71 14.20
C PRO A 48 7.14 2.75 13.12
N PRO A 49 6.71 3.96 13.48
CA PRO A 49 6.37 5.00 12.51
C PRO A 49 7.48 5.30 11.49
N GLN A 50 8.75 5.26 11.91
CA GLN A 50 9.88 5.46 11.01
C GLN A 50 10.00 4.34 9.97
N VAL A 51 9.84 3.08 10.38
CA VAL A 51 9.90 1.93 9.46
C VAL A 51 8.74 1.97 8.46
N LEU A 52 7.54 2.37 8.90
CA LEU A 52 6.40 2.55 8.01
C LEU A 52 6.62 3.71 7.04
N SER A 53 7.21 4.81 7.50
CA SER A 53 7.59 5.96 6.66
C SER A 53 8.55 5.55 5.56
N ASP A 54 9.64 4.90 5.91
CA ASP A 54 10.68 4.46 4.97
C ASP A 54 10.12 3.44 3.96
N LEU A 55 9.28 2.51 4.43
CA LEU A 55 8.58 1.53 3.59
C LEU A 55 7.72 2.21 2.52
N LEU A 56 6.91 3.18 2.92
CA LEU A 56 5.99 3.88 2.02
C LEU A 56 6.74 4.82 1.06
N TRP A 57 7.82 5.44 1.54
CA TRP A 57 8.70 6.21 0.67
C TRP A 57 9.38 5.31 -0.36
N ALA A 58 9.92 4.17 0.04
CA ALA A 58 10.51 3.21 -0.91
C ALA A 58 9.47 2.74 -1.94
N ALA A 59 8.24 2.47 -1.51
CA ALA A 59 7.15 2.03 -2.37
C ALA A 59 6.82 3.04 -3.48
N ALA A 60 6.50 4.29 -3.13
CA ALA A 60 6.02 5.30 -4.07
C ALA A 60 6.26 6.74 -3.60
N GLY A 61 7.24 6.99 -2.73
CA GLY A 61 7.57 8.34 -2.24
C GLY A 61 8.14 9.25 -3.33
N VAL A 62 8.07 10.54 -3.09
CA VAL A 62 8.68 11.56 -3.98
C VAL A 62 10.19 11.55 -3.76
N ASN A 63 10.95 11.22 -4.80
CA ASN A 63 12.43 11.23 -4.80
C ASN A 63 13.03 12.35 -5.65
N ARG A 64 12.20 13.13 -6.33
CA ARG A 64 12.55 14.30 -7.15
C ARG A 64 11.57 15.42 -6.83
N PRO A 65 11.79 16.17 -5.73
CA PRO A 65 10.84 17.17 -5.23
C PRO A 65 10.46 18.23 -6.25
N GLU A 66 11.40 18.67 -7.08
CA GLU A 66 11.22 19.70 -8.10
C GLU A 66 10.23 19.29 -9.20
N SER A 67 10.02 17.99 -9.43
CA SER A 67 9.10 17.45 -10.45
C SER A 67 8.00 16.58 -9.86
N GLY A 68 8.03 16.32 -8.56
CA GLY A 68 7.10 15.43 -7.86
C GLY A 68 7.17 13.97 -8.33
N LYS A 69 8.24 13.58 -9.06
CA LYS A 69 8.43 12.20 -9.53
C LYS A 69 8.80 11.28 -8.37
N ARG A 70 8.47 10.00 -8.54
CA ARG A 70 8.45 9.01 -7.47
C ARG A 70 9.54 7.96 -7.62
N THR A 71 9.77 7.20 -6.57
CA THR A 71 10.66 6.04 -6.51
C THR A 71 10.25 4.94 -7.50
N ALA A 72 8.95 4.73 -7.71
CA ALA A 72 8.43 3.81 -8.70
C ALA A 72 8.02 4.55 -9.99
N PRO A 73 8.32 4.01 -11.18
CA PRO A 73 7.86 4.60 -12.43
C PRO A 73 6.36 4.36 -12.66
N SER A 74 5.73 5.28 -13.42
CA SER A 74 4.38 5.13 -13.95
C SER A 74 4.38 5.57 -15.41
N ALA A 75 3.69 4.86 -16.28
CA ALA A 75 3.57 5.21 -17.67
C ALA A 75 2.97 6.61 -17.83
N ARG A 76 3.58 7.44 -18.69
CA ARG A 76 3.17 8.85 -18.91
C ARG A 76 3.01 9.67 -17.62
N ASP A 77 3.64 9.24 -16.53
CA ASP A 77 3.54 9.88 -15.21
C ASP A 77 2.08 9.99 -14.69
N TRP A 78 1.23 9.01 -15.01
CA TRP A 78 -0.18 9.00 -14.57
C TRP A 78 -0.33 8.87 -13.05
N ARG A 79 0.61 8.21 -12.39
CA ARG A 79 0.61 7.99 -10.92
C ARG A 79 -0.72 7.39 -10.46
N GLU A 80 -1.22 6.45 -11.24
CA GLU A 80 -2.56 5.87 -11.13
C GLU A 80 -2.75 5.00 -9.89
N ILE A 81 -1.67 4.51 -9.27
CA ILE A 81 -1.76 3.62 -8.11
C ILE A 81 -1.79 4.41 -6.82
N ASP A 82 -2.87 4.25 -6.07
CA ASP A 82 -2.99 4.64 -4.68
C ASP A 82 -2.64 3.46 -3.78
N ILE A 83 -1.91 3.72 -2.68
CA ILE A 83 -1.54 2.71 -1.69
C ILE A 83 -2.42 2.90 -0.47
N TYR A 84 -3.36 1.97 -0.26
CA TYR A 84 -4.12 1.89 0.98
C TYR A 84 -3.30 1.11 2.00
N VAL A 85 -3.28 1.60 3.22
CA VAL A 85 -2.49 1.06 4.34
C VAL A 85 -3.46 0.62 5.42
N ALA A 86 -3.68 -0.68 5.58
CA ALA A 86 -4.52 -1.25 6.62
C ALA A 86 -3.65 -1.71 7.80
N THR A 87 -3.93 -1.17 8.98
CA THR A 87 -3.29 -1.48 10.26
C THR A 87 -4.33 -1.88 11.30
N ALA A 88 -3.91 -2.23 12.52
CA ALA A 88 -4.82 -2.47 13.62
C ALA A 88 -5.62 -1.22 14.04
N ASP A 89 -5.01 -0.03 13.89
CA ASP A 89 -5.59 1.24 14.32
C ASP A 89 -6.54 1.85 13.30
N GLY A 90 -6.46 1.43 12.04
CA GLY A 90 -7.30 1.97 10.97
C GLY A 90 -6.76 1.71 9.58
N THR A 91 -7.47 2.28 8.62
CA THR A 91 -7.13 2.21 7.20
C THR A 91 -6.92 3.62 6.65
N TYR A 92 -5.85 3.78 5.91
CA TYR A 92 -5.38 5.06 5.41
C TYR A 92 -5.06 4.97 3.92
N VAL A 93 -4.98 6.10 3.23
CA VAL A 93 -4.32 6.23 1.92
C VAL A 93 -3.03 7.02 2.09
N PHE A 94 -1.93 6.49 1.60
CA PHE A 94 -0.66 7.19 1.58
C PHE A 94 -0.68 8.35 0.59
N ASP A 95 -0.36 9.55 1.07
CA ASP A 95 -0.13 10.74 0.25
C ASP A 95 1.38 10.95 0.07
N PRO A 96 1.93 10.63 -1.10
CA PRO A 96 3.37 10.75 -1.33
C PRO A 96 3.87 12.20 -1.36
N ASN A 97 3.00 13.17 -1.68
CA ASN A 97 3.40 14.58 -1.77
C ASN A 97 3.51 15.22 -0.37
N ALA A 98 2.53 14.92 0.48
CA ALA A 98 2.55 15.37 1.87
C ALA A 98 3.39 14.46 2.77
N HIS A 99 3.80 13.28 2.30
CA HIS A 99 4.41 12.21 3.09
C HIS A 99 3.58 11.90 4.34
N ALA A 100 2.30 11.65 4.15
CA ALA A 100 1.32 11.49 5.21
C ALA A 100 0.32 10.37 4.92
N LEU A 101 -0.37 9.90 5.95
CA LEU A 101 -1.46 8.95 5.87
C LEU A 101 -2.78 9.71 6.01
N ARG A 102 -3.62 9.70 4.96
CA ARG A 102 -4.98 10.26 5.01
C ARG A 102 -5.93 9.19 5.51
N PRO A 103 -6.68 9.43 6.61
CA PRO A 103 -7.64 8.47 7.14
C PRO A 103 -8.73 8.12 6.11
N VAL A 104 -9.09 6.84 6.06
CA VAL A 104 -10.21 6.31 5.27
C VAL A 104 -11.25 5.70 6.19
N LEU A 105 -10.81 4.81 7.09
CA LEU A 105 -11.67 4.15 8.06
C LEU A 105 -11.00 4.09 9.42
N PRO A 106 -11.67 4.48 10.52
CA PRO A 106 -11.13 4.40 11.88
C PRO A 106 -11.32 2.99 12.48
N ARG A 107 -11.05 1.95 11.70
CA ARG A 107 -11.21 0.54 12.15
C ARG A 107 -10.26 -0.39 11.42
N ASP A 108 -9.96 -1.50 12.07
CA ASP A 108 -9.18 -2.60 11.49
C ASP A 108 -10.00 -3.35 10.42
N ILE A 109 -9.51 -3.33 9.19
CA ILE A 109 -10.05 -4.12 8.08
C ILE A 109 -8.99 -5.06 7.48
N ARG A 110 -7.88 -5.31 8.18
CA ARG A 110 -6.81 -6.17 7.67
C ARG A 110 -7.33 -7.51 7.17
N ALA A 111 -8.31 -8.11 7.86
CA ALA A 111 -8.95 -9.36 7.47
C ALA A 111 -9.61 -9.32 6.09
N LEU A 112 -10.07 -8.15 5.61
CA LEU A 112 -10.68 -7.99 4.29
C LEU A 112 -9.64 -7.89 3.17
N THR A 113 -8.37 -7.61 3.51
CA THR A 113 -7.32 -7.38 2.49
C THR A 113 -6.80 -8.66 1.86
N GLY A 114 -7.28 -9.84 2.28
CA GLY A 114 -6.95 -11.13 1.68
C GLY A 114 -7.54 -12.30 2.43
N THR A 115 -7.56 -13.47 1.78
CA THR A 115 -8.22 -14.69 2.27
C THR A 115 -7.31 -15.64 3.03
N GLN A 116 -6.01 -15.34 3.13
CA GLN A 116 -5.04 -16.21 3.81
C GLN A 116 -5.01 -15.95 5.32
N ASP A 117 -4.79 -16.99 6.11
CA ASP A 117 -4.86 -16.98 7.58
C ASP A 117 -3.90 -16.01 8.27
N PHE A 118 -2.77 -15.68 7.64
CA PHE A 118 -1.78 -14.76 8.21
C PHE A 118 -2.18 -13.28 8.02
N VAL A 119 -3.05 -12.96 7.06
CA VAL A 119 -3.40 -11.60 6.68
C VAL A 119 -3.95 -10.76 7.84
N PRO A 120 -4.93 -11.23 8.65
CA PRO A 120 -5.44 -10.44 9.76
C PRO A 120 -4.46 -10.29 10.93
N ARG A 121 -3.42 -11.14 11.00
CA ARG A 121 -2.44 -11.14 12.09
C ARG A 121 -1.21 -10.29 11.81
N ALA A 122 -0.90 -10.06 10.54
CA ALA A 122 0.23 -9.24 10.16
C ALA A 122 -0.01 -7.76 10.51
N PRO A 123 1.03 -7.01 10.90
CA PRO A 123 0.85 -5.64 11.38
C PRO A 123 0.35 -4.68 10.30
N VAL A 124 0.77 -4.86 9.05
CA VAL A 124 0.45 -3.96 7.93
C VAL A 124 0.08 -4.75 6.69
N ASN A 125 -1.02 -4.35 6.04
CA ASN A 125 -1.36 -4.77 4.70
C ASN A 125 -1.48 -3.56 3.78
N LEU A 126 -0.68 -3.54 2.73
CA LEU A 126 -0.78 -2.57 1.65
C LEU A 126 -1.77 -3.11 0.61
N VAL A 127 -2.68 -2.25 0.13
CA VAL A 127 -3.59 -2.59 -0.97
C VAL A 127 -3.35 -1.59 -2.09
N TYR A 128 -3.03 -2.08 -3.27
CA TYR A 128 -2.74 -1.28 -4.46
C TYR A 128 -4.01 -1.10 -5.28
N VAL A 129 -4.48 0.14 -5.34
CA VAL A 129 -5.71 0.52 -6.02
C VAL A 129 -5.38 1.41 -7.21
N ALA A 130 -5.75 0.98 -8.40
CA ALA A 130 -5.63 1.80 -9.61
C ALA A 130 -6.82 2.75 -9.73
N ASN A 131 -6.53 4.04 -9.88
CA ASN A 131 -7.51 5.05 -10.28
C ASN A 131 -7.41 5.28 -11.79
N LEU A 132 -8.33 4.66 -12.53
CA LEU A 132 -8.32 4.65 -14.00
C LEU A 132 -8.68 6.00 -14.63
N ASP A 133 -9.25 6.94 -13.85
CA ASP A 133 -9.53 8.31 -14.32
C ASP A 133 -8.25 9.11 -14.57
N ARG A 134 -7.17 8.78 -13.88
CA ARG A 134 -5.86 9.42 -14.09
C ARG A 134 -5.20 8.98 -15.40
N MET A 135 -5.66 7.88 -16.00
CA MET A 135 -5.05 7.29 -17.20
C MET A 135 -5.72 7.80 -18.46
N THR A 136 -5.20 8.89 -19.02
CA THR A 136 -5.71 9.48 -20.25
C THR A 136 -5.15 8.81 -21.49
N GLY A 137 -6.01 8.52 -22.48
CA GLY A 137 -5.63 8.08 -23.83
C GLY A 137 -5.66 6.59 -24.12
N PRO A 138 -5.26 5.62 -23.25
CA PRO A 138 -5.35 4.20 -23.57
C PRO A 138 -6.78 3.65 -23.42
N GLY A 139 -7.10 2.61 -24.19
CA GLY A 139 -8.32 1.82 -24.02
C GLY A 139 -8.31 1.02 -22.71
N SER A 140 -9.48 0.44 -22.35
CA SER A 140 -9.67 -0.28 -21.07
C SER A 140 -8.62 -1.38 -20.82
N ASP A 141 -8.35 -2.21 -21.85
CA ASP A 141 -7.42 -3.34 -21.73
C ASP A 141 -5.97 -2.88 -21.47
N GLN A 142 -5.57 -1.78 -22.13
CA GLN A 142 -4.26 -1.19 -21.90
C GLN A 142 -4.14 -0.56 -20.50
N LYS A 143 -5.22 0.05 -19.99
CA LYS A 143 -5.24 0.59 -18.61
C LYS A 143 -4.95 -0.51 -17.59
N GLY A 144 -5.59 -1.67 -17.73
CA GLY A 144 -5.35 -2.82 -16.86
C GLY A 144 -3.90 -3.30 -16.89
N LEU A 145 -3.30 -3.39 -18.07
CA LEU A 145 -1.90 -3.78 -18.25
C LEU A 145 -0.94 -2.80 -17.57
N TYR A 146 -1.10 -1.49 -17.80
CA TYR A 146 -0.23 -0.48 -17.21
C TYR A 146 -0.40 -0.40 -15.68
N ALA A 147 -1.63 -0.48 -15.17
CA ALA A 147 -1.89 -0.49 -13.74
C ALA A 147 -1.25 -1.72 -13.06
N ALA A 148 -1.32 -2.89 -13.69
CA ALA A 148 -0.66 -4.09 -13.18
C ALA A 148 0.88 -3.94 -13.19
N ALA A 149 1.45 -3.38 -14.25
CA ALA A 149 2.88 -3.13 -14.35
C ALA A 149 3.35 -2.12 -13.28
N ALA A 150 2.66 -0.98 -13.14
CA ALA A 150 2.99 0.03 -12.11
C ALA A 150 2.88 -0.54 -10.69
N THR A 151 1.84 -1.36 -10.43
CA THR A 151 1.72 -2.08 -9.15
C THR A 151 2.91 -3.01 -8.92
N GLY A 152 3.37 -3.73 -9.96
CA GLY A 152 4.55 -4.60 -9.88
C GLY A 152 5.82 -3.84 -9.53
N PHE A 153 6.03 -2.64 -10.10
CA PHE A 153 7.18 -1.78 -9.77
C PHE A 153 7.16 -1.34 -8.31
N ILE A 154 6.01 -0.87 -7.82
CA ILE A 154 5.81 -0.48 -6.42
C ILE A 154 6.05 -1.68 -5.48
N ALA A 155 5.43 -2.81 -5.78
CA ALA A 155 5.54 -4.01 -4.97
C ALA A 155 6.97 -4.56 -4.89
N GLN A 156 7.74 -4.46 -5.99
CA GLN A 156 9.14 -4.85 -5.99
C GLN A 156 10.01 -3.91 -5.14
N ASN A 157 9.75 -2.60 -5.16
CA ASN A 157 10.41 -1.67 -4.24
C ASN A 157 10.16 -2.05 -2.77
N VAL A 158 8.92 -2.41 -2.42
CA VAL A 158 8.58 -2.90 -1.08
C VAL A 158 9.34 -4.19 -0.75
N TYR A 159 9.44 -5.14 -1.69
CA TYR A 159 10.22 -6.36 -1.48
C TYR A 159 11.69 -6.07 -1.18
N LEU A 160 12.32 -5.17 -1.95
CA LEU A 160 13.73 -4.83 -1.78
C LEU A 160 13.98 -4.07 -0.48
N TYR A 161 13.08 -3.12 -0.14
CA TYR A 161 13.14 -2.45 1.16
C TYR A 161 13.01 -3.45 2.31
N CYS A 162 12.04 -4.37 2.25
CA CYS A 162 11.86 -5.38 3.29
C CYS A 162 13.08 -6.29 3.44
N ALA A 163 13.70 -6.71 2.33
CA ALA A 163 14.95 -7.48 2.39
C ALA A 163 16.05 -6.68 3.09
N SER A 164 16.21 -5.40 2.75
CA SER A 164 17.20 -4.51 3.34
C SER A 164 16.95 -4.21 4.83
N ALA A 165 15.68 -4.14 5.23
CA ALA A 165 15.27 -3.77 6.60
C ALA A 165 15.01 -4.99 7.51
N GLY A 166 15.26 -6.23 7.04
CA GLY A 166 15.00 -7.46 7.80
C GLY A 166 13.51 -7.73 8.04
N LEU A 167 12.64 -7.23 7.16
CA LEU A 167 11.20 -7.44 7.22
C LEU A 167 10.75 -8.62 6.36
N ALA A 168 9.66 -9.24 6.76
CA ALA A 168 8.93 -10.23 5.99
C ALA A 168 7.89 -9.54 5.10
N THR A 169 7.73 -10.03 3.87
CA THR A 169 6.69 -9.52 2.97
C THR A 169 6.24 -10.55 1.94
N VAL A 170 5.00 -10.43 1.47
CA VAL A 170 4.46 -11.21 0.35
C VAL A 170 3.37 -10.45 -0.40
N VAL A 171 3.47 -10.40 -1.74
CA VAL A 171 2.41 -9.94 -2.63
C VAL A 171 1.34 -11.01 -2.79
N ARG A 172 0.07 -10.61 -2.84
CA ARG A 172 -1.09 -11.49 -2.90
C ARG A 172 -2.13 -11.01 -3.90
N GLY A 173 -2.77 -11.97 -4.59
CA GLY A 173 -3.92 -11.73 -5.45
C GLY A 173 -5.24 -12.31 -4.90
N SER A 174 -5.17 -13.17 -3.86
CA SER A 174 -6.36 -13.78 -3.22
C SER A 174 -7.04 -12.77 -2.30
N ILE A 175 -7.92 -11.97 -2.88
CA ILE A 175 -8.63 -10.86 -2.23
C ILE A 175 -10.09 -10.95 -2.67
N ASP A 176 -11.02 -10.82 -1.74
CA ASP A 176 -12.41 -10.50 -2.07
C ASP A 176 -12.48 -9.00 -2.42
N ARG A 177 -12.34 -8.73 -3.72
CA ARG A 177 -12.26 -7.36 -4.22
C ARG A 177 -13.53 -6.58 -4.04
N GLU A 178 -14.67 -7.24 -4.17
CA GLU A 178 -15.99 -6.61 -4.03
C GLU A 178 -16.23 -6.16 -2.57
N ALA A 179 -16.03 -7.07 -1.62
CA ALA A 179 -16.17 -6.76 -0.20
C ALA A 179 -15.18 -5.67 0.26
N LEU A 180 -13.92 -5.75 -0.18
CA LEU A 180 -12.92 -4.76 0.20
C LEU A 180 -13.19 -3.40 -0.45
N ALA A 181 -13.56 -3.34 -1.74
CA ALA A 181 -13.91 -2.10 -2.43
C ALA A 181 -15.09 -1.40 -1.77
N ALA A 182 -16.14 -2.15 -1.43
CA ALA A 182 -17.30 -1.62 -0.69
C ALA A 182 -16.89 -1.08 0.69
N ALA A 183 -16.03 -1.81 1.42
CA ALA A 183 -15.60 -1.41 2.76
C ALA A 183 -14.82 -0.10 2.77
N VAL A 184 -13.95 0.16 1.77
CA VAL A 184 -13.14 1.38 1.68
C VAL A 184 -13.77 2.47 0.79
N GLY A 185 -14.97 2.22 0.25
CA GLY A 185 -15.72 3.21 -0.54
C GLY A 185 -15.10 3.52 -1.90
N LEU A 186 -14.57 2.51 -2.61
CA LEU A 186 -14.01 2.73 -3.95
C LEU A 186 -15.08 3.14 -4.96
N GLY A 187 -14.75 4.11 -5.80
CA GLY A 187 -15.58 4.52 -6.92
C GLY A 187 -15.50 3.55 -8.12
N PRO A 188 -16.39 3.74 -9.14
CA PRO A 188 -16.51 2.80 -10.27
C PRO A 188 -15.25 2.68 -11.14
N ASN A 189 -14.39 3.71 -11.14
CA ASN A 189 -13.14 3.72 -11.91
C ASN A 189 -11.90 3.41 -11.05
N GLN A 190 -12.11 2.89 -9.85
CA GLN A 190 -11.04 2.43 -8.95
C GLN A 190 -11.05 0.91 -8.85
N THR A 191 -9.89 0.29 -9.06
CA THR A 191 -9.76 -1.18 -9.12
C THR A 191 -8.64 -1.65 -8.23
N ILE A 192 -8.92 -2.62 -7.35
CA ILE A 192 -7.90 -3.29 -6.53
C ILE A 192 -7.10 -4.24 -7.42
N ILE A 193 -5.82 -3.99 -7.56
CA ILE A 193 -4.91 -4.81 -8.38
C ILE A 193 -4.36 -5.96 -7.56
N LEU A 194 -3.57 -5.66 -6.53
CA LEU A 194 -2.93 -6.62 -5.62
C LEU A 194 -2.94 -6.08 -4.19
N ALA A 195 -2.59 -6.94 -3.25
CA ALA A 195 -2.22 -6.53 -1.90
C ALA A 195 -0.85 -7.08 -1.52
N GLN A 196 -0.21 -6.47 -0.54
CA GLN A 196 1.09 -6.90 -0.03
C GLN A 196 1.12 -6.82 1.50
N THR A 197 1.41 -7.93 2.14
CA THR A 197 1.54 -8.01 3.60
C THR A 197 2.98 -7.70 3.98
N VAL A 198 3.17 -6.89 5.03
CA VAL A 198 4.48 -6.51 5.57
C VAL A 198 4.46 -6.61 7.10
N GLY A 199 5.55 -7.06 7.67
CA GLY A 199 5.77 -7.14 9.12
C GLY A 199 7.13 -7.71 9.46
N TYR A 200 7.43 -7.87 10.72
CA TYR A 200 8.62 -8.62 11.14
C TYR A 200 8.41 -10.11 10.87
N PRO A 201 9.47 -10.84 10.48
CA PRO A 201 9.38 -12.30 10.37
C PRO A 201 9.06 -12.89 11.74
N LYS A 202 8.24 -13.95 11.75
CA LYS A 202 8.06 -14.77 12.94
C LYS A 202 9.39 -15.50 13.20
N THR A 203 10.07 -15.17 14.29
CA THR A 203 11.25 -15.92 14.73
C THR A 203 10.79 -17.32 15.11
N GLY A 204 11.37 -18.33 14.48
CA GLY A 204 11.16 -19.73 14.89
C GLY A 204 11.66 -19.94 16.31
N HIS A 205 10.90 -20.67 17.12
CA HIS A 205 11.38 -21.28 18.35
C HIS A 205 12.21 -22.50 18.02
#